data_f8cc35adb8ee2e5946d3bc7f8b968513
#
_entry.id   f8cc35adb8ee2e5946d3bc7f8b968513
#
_cell.length_a   1.000
_cell.length_b   1.000
_cell.length_c   1.000
_cell.angle_alpha   90.00
_cell.angle_beta   90.00
_cell.angle_gamma   90.00
#
_symmetry.space_group_name_H-M   'P 1'
#
loop_
_entity.id
_entity.type
_entity.pdbx_description
1 polymer ?
#
loop_
_entity_poly.entity_id
_entity_poly.type
_entity_poly.pdbx_seq_one_letter_code
_entity_poly.pdbx_strand_id
1 'polypeptide(L)'
;LKQHQKSMIDFQKLPSPCFVLDEQLLDRNLAVIDRVRRESGAEVIVALKACAMWSIFPELAQHSDGATASSLAEARLVFAAFGRPAHTYAPVYTDRNIEEILDCSDHITFNSVAQFERFGQMALLRGISCGLRINPGYSPVETDLYNPCVPGSRLGIPAGELKELPAGVEGLHFHVLCESRPEHLRLALDAVEERFGRFLDRIKWLNMGGGHLMTHKDYDCDELIRILQEFKAKYPNLRLILEPGSAFTWRTGYLVSTVEDIVENG
;
A
#
# COMPACT_ATOMS: atom_id res chain seq x y z
N LEU A 1 34.17 -8.30 -12.28
CA LEU A 1 33.37 -9.50 -11.91
C LEU A 1 33.59 -9.77 -10.44
N LYS A 2 32.85 -9.09 -9.55
CA LYS A 2 32.79 -9.46 -8.13
C LYS A 2 31.90 -10.70 -8.03
N GLN A 3 32.48 -11.85 -7.71
CA GLN A 3 31.74 -13.04 -7.31
C GLN A 3 30.88 -12.65 -6.09
N HIS A 4 29.57 -12.73 -6.25
CA HIS A 4 28.63 -12.58 -5.15
C HIS A 4 28.84 -13.78 -4.23
N GLN A 5 29.50 -13.55 -3.13
CA GLN A 5 29.59 -14.51 -2.04
C GLN A 5 28.17 -14.72 -1.53
N LYS A 6 27.59 -15.90 -1.82
CA LYS A 6 26.35 -16.35 -1.24
C LYS A 6 26.56 -16.37 0.26
N SER A 7 25.89 -15.50 1.02
CA SER A 7 25.89 -15.64 2.47
C SER A 7 25.27 -16.99 2.80
N MET A 8 26.07 -17.93 3.29
CA MET A 8 25.55 -19.22 3.72
C MET A 8 24.97 -19.04 5.11
N ILE A 9 23.65 -18.85 5.16
CA ILE A 9 22.89 -18.85 6.43
C ILE A 9 23.04 -20.24 7.05
N ASP A 10 23.59 -20.32 8.27
CA ASP A 10 23.66 -21.55 9.03
C ASP A 10 22.32 -21.76 9.78
N PHE A 11 21.39 -22.40 9.12
CA PHE A 11 20.05 -22.63 9.64
C PHE A 11 20.04 -23.45 10.96
N GLN A 12 21.09 -24.24 11.22
CA GLN A 12 21.17 -25.05 12.47
C GLN A 12 21.44 -24.20 13.70
N LYS A 13 21.96 -22.99 13.54
CA LYS A 13 22.24 -22.06 14.64
C LYS A 13 21.10 -21.09 14.94
N LEU A 14 20.04 -21.15 14.14
CA LEU A 14 18.90 -20.25 14.30
C LEU A 14 17.88 -20.84 15.28
N PRO A 15 17.14 -19.98 16.01
CA PRO A 15 16.01 -20.44 16.81
C PRO A 15 14.93 -21.01 15.91
N SER A 16 14.15 -21.98 16.44
CA SER A 16 13.03 -22.59 15.73
C SER A 16 11.79 -22.53 16.62
N PRO A 17 10.63 -22.04 16.11
CA PRO A 17 10.46 -21.42 14.78
C PRO A 17 10.94 -19.95 14.74
N CYS A 18 11.42 -19.49 13.57
CA CYS A 18 11.70 -18.07 13.35
C CYS A 18 11.59 -17.65 11.87
N PHE A 19 11.31 -16.37 11.64
CA PHE A 19 11.48 -15.76 10.33
C PHE A 19 12.91 -15.21 10.21
N VAL A 20 13.54 -15.50 9.07
CA VAL A 20 14.89 -15.03 8.75
C VAL A 20 14.82 -14.18 7.50
N LEU A 21 15.37 -12.99 7.54
CA LEU A 21 15.48 -12.10 6.38
C LEU A 21 16.96 -11.96 6.00
N ASP A 22 17.25 -12.06 4.71
CA ASP A 22 18.57 -11.81 4.13
C ASP A 22 18.62 -10.35 3.65
N GLU A 23 19.45 -9.55 4.31
CA GLU A 23 19.59 -8.12 4.02
C GLU A 23 20.09 -7.85 2.60
N GLN A 24 20.96 -8.71 2.04
CA GLN A 24 21.44 -8.54 0.66
C GLN A 24 20.33 -8.77 -0.37
N LEU A 25 19.38 -9.66 -0.07
CA LEU A 25 18.20 -9.86 -0.92
C LEU A 25 17.21 -8.70 -0.76
N LEU A 26 17.08 -8.15 0.45
CA LEU A 26 16.29 -6.95 0.70
C LEU A 26 16.85 -5.77 -0.09
N ASP A 27 18.15 -5.50 -0.03
CA ASP A 27 18.82 -4.41 -0.77
C ASP A 27 18.52 -4.45 -2.27
N ARG A 28 18.47 -5.64 -2.86
CA ARG A 28 18.10 -5.80 -4.29
C ARG A 28 16.68 -5.33 -4.56
N ASN A 29 15.74 -5.68 -3.69
CA ASN A 29 14.36 -5.25 -3.83
C ASN A 29 14.23 -3.73 -3.63
N LEU A 30 14.92 -3.20 -2.62
CA LEU A 30 14.95 -1.76 -2.35
C LEU A 30 15.50 -0.96 -3.53
N ALA A 31 16.55 -1.46 -4.19
CA ALA A 31 17.10 -0.81 -5.39
C ALA A 31 16.09 -0.73 -6.54
N VAL A 32 15.26 -1.78 -6.74
CA VAL A 32 14.18 -1.76 -7.74
C VAL A 32 13.09 -0.74 -7.37
N ILE A 33 12.68 -0.74 -6.11
CA ILE A 33 11.67 0.19 -5.59
C ILE A 33 12.14 1.65 -5.72
N ASP A 34 13.38 1.94 -5.33
CA ASP A 34 14.00 3.25 -5.48
C ASP A 34 14.06 3.71 -6.94
N ARG A 35 14.34 2.79 -7.86
CA ARG A 35 14.32 3.10 -9.29
C ARG A 35 12.93 3.55 -9.72
N VAL A 36 11.89 2.75 -9.41
CA VAL A 36 10.50 3.09 -9.75
C VAL A 36 10.12 4.44 -9.16
N ARG A 37 10.42 4.66 -7.88
CA ARG A 37 10.13 5.91 -7.16
C ARG A 37 10.75 7.14 -7.83
N ARG A 38 12.06 7.08 -8.11
CA ARG A 38 12.81 8.20 -8.70
C ARG A 38 12.42 8.48 -10.13
N GLU A 39 12.27 7.45 -10.95
CA GLU A 39 12.01 7.62 -12.38
C GLU A 39 10.56 7.98 -12.67
N SER A 40 9.60 7.45 -11.90
CA SER A 40 8.18 7.78 -12.09
C SER A 40 7.75 9.09 -11.43
N GLY A 41 8.47 9.54 -10.38
CA GLY A 41 8.06 10.67 -9.53
C GLY A 41 6.83 10.38 -8.68
N ALA A 42 6.43 9.12 -8.54
CA ALA A 42 5.40 8.68 -7.61
C ALA A 42 6.01 8.42 -6.23
N GLU A 43 5.26 8.69 -5.18
CA GLU A 43 5.60 8.30 -3.82
C GLU A 43 5.32 6.80 -3.64
N VAL A 44 6.23 6.11 -2.97
CA VAL A 44 6.08 4.69 -2.65
C VAL A 44 6.12 4.51 -1.14
N ILE A 45 5.02 4.02 -0.56
CA ILE A 45 4.89 3.80 0.87
C ILE A 45 4.72 2.31 1.20
N VAL A 46 5.28 1.87 2.33
CA VAL A 46 5.28 0.46 2.73
C VAL A 46 3.92 0.04 3.28
N ALA A 47 3.31 -1.02 2.74
CA ALA A 47 2.09 -1.56 3.32
C ALA A 47 2.39 -2.60 4.41
N LEU A 48 2.18 -2.24 5.69
CA LEU A 48 2.52 -3.09 6.84
C LEU A 48 1.78 -4.43 6.86
N LYS A 49 0.57 -4.49 6.34
CA LYS A 49 -0.21 -5.73 6.26
C LYS A 49 0.52 -6.88 5.54
N ALA A 50 1.49 -6.57 4.68
CA ALA A 50 2.28 -7.57 3.97
C ALA A 50 3.53 -7.99 4.76
N CYS A 51 4.15 -7.06 5.51
CA CYS A 51 5.30 -7.32 6.35
C CYS A 51 5.39 -6.29 7.48
N ALA A 52 5.22 -6.74 8.72
CA ALA A 52 5.35 -5.91 9.92
C ALA A 52 6.60 -6.27 10.75
N MET A 53 7.67 -6.73 10.10
CA MET A 53 8.95 -7.02 10.75
C MET A 53 9.65 -5.69 11.09
N TRP A 54 9.37 -5.15 12.27
CA TRP A 54 9.86 -3.83 12.69
C TRP A 54 11.38 -3.68 12.74
N SER A 55 12.13 -4.79 12.86
CA SER A 55 13.60 -4.77 12.86
C SER A 55 14.21 -4.22 11.56
N ILE A 56 13.49 -4.31 10.43
CA ILE A 56 13.94 -3.78 9.13
C ILE A 56 13.36 -2.40 8.81
N PHE A 57 12.51 -1.83 9.65
CA PHE A 57 11.88 -0.54 9.36
C PHE A 57 12.86 0.61 9.16
N PRO A 58 13.98 0.71 9.91
CA PRO A 58 14.99 1.74 9.64
C PRO A 58 15.52 1.71 8.21
N GLU A 59 15.68 0.50 7.64
CA GLU A 59 16.11 0.33 6.25
C GLU A 59 14.98 0.67 5.27
N LEU A 60 13.78 0.13 5.49
CA LEU A 60 12.61 0.45 4.65
C LEU A 60 12.32 1.96 4.62
N ALA A 61 12.50 2.66 5.73
CA ALA A 61 12.27 4.11 5.84
C ALA A 61 13.21 4.97 4.99
N GLN A 62 14.40 4.46 4.66
CA GLN A 62 15.35 5.13 3.77
C GLN A 62 14.94 5.00 2.30
N HIS A 63 14.22 3.94 1.96
CA HIS A 63 13.86 3.57 0.59
C HIS A 63 12.37 3.76 0.27
N SER A 64 11.63 4.44 1.15
CA SER A 64 10.20 4.74 0.97
C SER A 64 9.85 6.14 1.45
N ASP A 65 8.69 6.63 1.01
CA ASP A 65 8.20 7.96 1.38
C ASP A 65 7.34 7.93 2.66
N GLY A 66 7.01 6.75 3.17
CA GLY A 66 6.22 6.52 4.37
C GLY A 66 5.77 5.08 4.52
N ALA A 67 4.76 4.87 5.35
CA ALA A 67 4.12 3.57 5.50
C ALA A 67 2.60 3.70 5.68
N THR A 68 1.86 2.70 5.21
CA THR A 68 0.40 2.64 5.36
C THR A 68 -0.01 1.64 6.42
N ALA A 69 -1.02 2.01 7.20
CA ALA A 69 -1.60 1.20 8.26
C ALA A 69 -3.06 0.86 7.97
N SER A 70 -3.46 -0.38 8.29
CA SER A 70 -4.82 -0.89 8.10
C SER A 70 -5.57 -1.08 9.43
N SER A 71 -4.96 -0.72 10.54
CA SER A 71 -5.52 -0.83 11.89
C SER A 71 -4.82 0.12 12.87
N LEU A 72 -5.43 0.32 14.04
CA LEU A 72 -4.78 1.06 15.12
C LEU A 72 -3.43 0.45 15.53
N ALA A 73 -3.34 -0.87 15.58
CA ALA A 73 -2.08 -1.56 15.95
C ALA A 73 -0.98 -1.26 14.93
N GLU A 74 -1.29 -1.29 13.63
CA GLU A 74 -0.33 -0.92 12.59
C GLU A 74 0.00 0.57 12.63
N ALA A 75 -0.98 1.47 12.85
CA ALA A 75 -0.73 2.90 12.95
C ALA A 75 0.24 3.24 14.09
N ARG A 76 0.03 2.63 15.27
CA ARG A 76 0.96 2.73 16.42
C ARG A 76 2.34 2.20 16.07
N LEU A 77 2.42 1.07 15.36
CA LEU A 77 3.68 0.46 14.97
C LEU A 77 4.45 1.34 13.99
N VAL A 78 3.77 1.93 12.99
CA VAL A 78 4.37 2.90 12.07
C VAL A 78 4.90 4.09 12.85
N PHE A 79 4.08 4.69 13.68
CA PHE A 79 4.46 5.88 14.45
C PHE A 79 5.67 5.62 15.36
N ALA A 80 5.68 4.48 16.07
CA ALA A 80 6.72 4.16 17.05
C ALA A 80 8.02 3.64 16.42
N ALA A 81 7.95 2.83 15.38
CA ALA A 81 9.10 2.09 14.86
C ALA A 81 9.55 2.54 13.47
N PHE A 82 8.65 3.06 12.64
CA PHE A 82 9.02 3.64 11.34
C PHE A 82 9.46 5.10 11.47
N GLY A 83 9.11 5.74 12.60
CA GLY A 83 9.52 7.10 12.94
C GLY A 83 8.82 8.21 12.15
N ARG A 84 7.66 7.92 11.57
CA ARG A 84 6.80 8.85 10.81
C ARG A 84 5.34 8.57 11.12
N PRO A 85 4.43 9.55 10.97
CA PRO A 85 3.00 9.29 10.97
C PRO A 85 2.58 8.38 9.80
N ALA A 86 1.50 7.64 9.98
CA ALA A 86 1.01 6.69 9.00
C ALA A 86 0.06 7.33 7.98
N HIS A 87 0.02 6.76 6.77
CA HIS A 87 -1.15 6.84 5.90
C HIS A 87 -2.13 5.75 6.34
N THR A 88 -3.23 6.11 6.96
CA THR A 88 -4.14 5.11 7.53
C THR A 88 -5.40 4.94 6.70
N TYR A 89 -5.70 3.67 6.36
CA TYR A 89 -6.97 3.26 5.81
C TYR A 89 -7.50 2.02 6.52
N ALA A 90 -8.71 2.11 7.04
CA ALA A 90 -9.48 0.95 7.50
C ALA A 90 -10.91 1.01 6.92
N PRO A 91 -11.54 -0.15 6.64
CA PRO A 91 -12.93 -0.15 6.14
C PRO A 91 -13.92 0.51 7.08
N VAL A 92 -13.60 0.55 8.38
CA VAL A 92 -14.43 1.19 9.41
C VAL A 92 -13.56 1.78 10.52
N TYR A 93 -13.93 2.98 10.94
CA TYR A 93 -13.44 3.63 12.16
C TYR A 93 -14.55 3.68 13.20
N THR A 94 -14.18 3.65 14.47
CA THR A 94 -15.12 3.69 15.60
C THR A 94 -14.74 4.80 16.57
N ASP A 95 -15.69 5.27 17.39
CA ASP A 95 -15.40 6.26 18.44
C ASP A 95 -14.34 5.79 19.43
N ARG A 96 -14.14 4.46 19.54
CA ARG A 96 -13.15 3.88 20.46
C ARG A 96 -11.72 3.98 19.97
N ASN A 97 -11.49 4.08 18.66
CA ASN A 97 -10.14 3.99 18.09
C ASN A 97 -9.74 5.18 17.25
N ILE A 98 -10.69 6.02 16.84
CA ILE A 98 -10.40 7.09 15.87
C ILE A 98 -9.39 8.11 16.43
N GLU A 99 -9.52 8.53 17.67
CA GLU A 99 -8.62 9.54 18.26
C GLU A 99 -7.16 9.08 18.23
N GLU A 100 -6.90 7.85 18.70
CA GLU A 100 -5.54 7.29 18.69
C GLU A 100 -5.02 7.03 17.29
N ILE A 101 -5.88 6.66 16.33
CA ILE A 101 -5.49 6.54 14.93
C ILE A 101 -5.06 7.89 14.39
N LEU A 102 -5.82 8.95 14.67
CA LEU A 102 -5.48 10.30 14.24
C LEU A 102 -4.16 10.79 14.85
N ASP A 103 -3.88 10.46 16.10
CA ASP A 103 -2.62 10.82 16.76
C ASP A 103 -1.39 10.13 16.13
N CYS A 104 -1.61 9.03 15.41
CA CYS A 104 -0.56 8.27 14.73
C CYS A 104 -0.50 8.49 13.21
N SER A 105 -1.35 9.36 12.64
CA SER A 105 -1.52 9.49 11.19
C SER A 105 -1.36 10.93 10.71
N ASP A 106 -0.82 11.12 9.51
CA ASP A 106 -0.84 12.40 8.78
C ASP A 106 -1.78 12.37 7.56
N HIS A 107 -2.13 11.18 7.10
CA HIS A 107 -3.15 10.95 6.09
C HIS A 107 -4.16 9.93 6.61
N ILE A 108 -5.44 10.19 6.39
CA ILE A 108 -6.51 9.24 6.71
C ILE A 108 -7.47 9.11 5.53
N THR A 109 -7.78 7.88 5.16
CA THR A 109 -8.74 7.57 4.11
C THR A 109 -9.99 6.97 4.69
N PHE A 110 -11.14 7.58 4.42
CA PHE A 110 -12.46 7.11 4.83
C PHE A 110 -13.08 6.24 3.75
N ASN A 111 -13.75 5.17 4.16
CA ASN A 111 -14.37 4.23 3.23
C ASN A 111 -15.72 4.70 2.68
N SER A 112 -16.33 5.71 3.28
CA SER A 112 -17.60 6.30 2.87
C SER A 112 -17.68 7.78 3.22
N VAL A 113 -18.58 8.51 2.55
CA VAL A 113 -18.89 9.90 2.89
C VAL A 113 -19.41 10.01 4.32
N ALA A 114 -20.28 9.09 4.76
CA ALA A 114 -20.81 9.07 6.12
C ALA A 114 -19.73 8.94 7.20
N GLN A 115 -18.67 8.15 6.95
CA GLN A 115 -17.52 8.09 7.89
C GLN A 115 -16.75 9.42 7.91
N PHE A 116 -16.55 10.05 6.75
CA PHE A 116 -15.92 11.36 6.68
C PHE A 116 -16.77 12.43 7.41
N GLU A 117 -18.08 12.45 7.21
CA GLU A 117 -18.99 13.36 7.92
C GLU A 117 -18.91 13.18 9.44
N ARG A 118 -18.76 11.93 9.90
CA ARG A 118 -18.66 11.62 11.33
C ARG A 118 -17.32 12.02 11.94
N PHE A 119 -16.21 11.77 11.28
CA PHE A 119 -14.87 11.85 11.85
C PHE A 119 -13.95 12.85 11.16
N GLY A 120 -14.31 13.32 9.97
CA GLY A 120 -13.43 14.18 9.16
C GLY A 120 -13.08 15.49 9.84
N GLN A 121 -14.03 16.12 10.53
CA GLN A 121 -13.75 17.36 11.28
C GLN A 121 -12.68 17.17 12.36
N MET A 122 -12.64 16.02 13.03
CA MET A 122 -11.61 15.71 14.03
C MET A 122 -10.23 15.59 13.38
N ALA A 123 -10.16 14.99 12.19
CA ALA A 123 -8.92 14.86 11.42
C ALA A 123 -8.43 16.23 10.90
N LEU A 124 -9.35 17.02 10.33
CA LEU A 124 -9.04 18.35 9.78
C LEU A 124 -8.53 19.33 10.87
N LEU A 125 -9.11 19.30 12.08
CA LEU A 125 -8.64 20.11 13.21
C LEU A 125 -7.23 19.74 13.68
N ARG A 126 -6.78 18.52 13.41
CA ARG A 126 -5.40 18.04 13.66
C ARG A 126 -4.46 18.29 12.49
N GLY A 127 -4.93 18.88 11.40
CA GLY A 127 -4.14 19.14 10.19
C GLY A 127 -3.86 17.87 9.37
N ILE A 128 -4.64 16.79 9.58
CA ILE A 128 -4.48 15.51 8.88
C ILE A 128 -5.14 15.60 7.51
N SER A 129 -4.43 15.17 6.48
CA SER A 129 -4.95 15.13 5.11
C SER A 129 -5.98 14.02 4.96
N CYS A 130 -7.20 14.38 4.58
CA CYS A 130 -8.33 13.47 4.46
C CYS A 130 -8.58 13.02 3.03
N GLY A 131 -8.82 11.72 2.84
CA GLY A 131 -9.21 11.15 1.56
C GLY A 131 -10.43 10.26 1.64
N LEU A 132 -10.95 9.90 0.47
CA LEU A 132 -12.03 8.93 0.32
C LEU A 132 -11.55 7.74 -0.50
N ARG A 133 -11.87 6.53 -0.06
CA ARG A 133 -11.69 5.34 -0.89
C ARG A 133 -12.80 5.28 -1.91
N ILE A 134 -12.43 5.16 -3.18
CA ILE A 134 -13.34 4.99 -4.31
C ILE A 134 -13.29 3.56 -4.84
N ASN A 135 -14.39 3.11 -5.43
CA ASN A 135 -14.47 1.85 -6.16
C ASN A 135 -14.63 2.16 -7.65
N PRO A 136 -13.59 2.01 -8.47
CA PRO A 136 -13.65 2.29 -9.90
C PRO A 136 -14.42 1.22 -10.69
N GLY A 137 -14.89 0.15 -10.05
CA GLY A 137 -15.65 -0.93 -10.71
C GLY A 137 -14.83 -1.73 -11.71
N TYR A 138 -13.51 -1.71 -11.58
CA TYR A 138 -12.56 -2.54 -12.32
C TYR A 138 -11.56 -3.15 -11.37
N SER A 139 -11.32 -4.44 -11.49
CA SER A 139 -10.24 -5.17 -10.87
C SER A 139 -9.88 -6.37 -11.74
N PRO A 140 -8.59 -6.68 -11.95
CA PRO A 140 -8.15 -7.86 -12.68
C PRO A 140 -8.21 -9.14 -11.84
N VAL A 141 -8.61 -9.05 -10.57
CA VAL A 141 -8.66 -10.20 -9.66
C VAL A 141 -9.82 -11.11 -10.04
N GLU A 142 -9.51 -12.33 -10.46
CA GLU A 142 -10.49 -13.31 -10.96
C GLU A 142 -11.34 -13.91 -9.84
N THR A 143 -10.76 -14.09 -8.65
CA THR A 143 -11.47 -14.70 -7.52
C THR A 143 -12.33 -13.66 -6.82
N ASP A 144 -13.65 -13.83 -6.87
CA ASP A 144 -14.63 -12.89 -6.29
C ASP A 144 -14.35 -12.55 -4.81
N LEU A 145 -13.88 -13.52 -4.03
CA LEU A 145 -13.55 -13.32 -2.62
C LEU A 145 -12.49 -12.24 -2.40
N TYR A 146 -11.56 -12.09 -3.34
CA TYR A 146 -10.45 -11.13 -3.28
C TYR A 146 -10.65 -9.93 -4.20
N ASN A 147 -11.71 -9.93 -5.02
CA ASN A 147 -12.00 -8.83 -5.92
C ASN A 147 -12.78 -7.73 -5.18
N PRO A 148 -12.19 -6.55 -4.96
CA PRO A 148 -12.83 -5.47 -4.21
C PRO A 148 -13.94 -4.76 -5.01
N CYS A 149 -14.10 -5.09 -6.28
CA CYS A 149 -15.06 -4.43 -7.19
C CYS A 149 -16.28 -5.30 -7.53
N VAL A 150 -16.44 -6.46 -6.89
CA VAL A 150 -17.66 -7.29 -7.10
C VAL A 150 -18.93 -6.53 -6.68
N PRO A 151 -20.08 -6.84 -7.28
CA PRO A 151 -21.37 -6.30 -6.84
C PRO A 151 -21.59 -6.55 -5.34
N GLY A 152 -22.00 -5.50 -4.62
CA GLY A 152 -22.20 -5.58 -3.16
C GLY A 152 -20.93 -5.46 -2.32
N SER A 153 -19.77 -5.20 -2.94
CA SER A 153 -18.53 -4.93 -2.18
C SER A 153 -18.72 -3.71 -1.26
N ARG A 154 -18.28 -3.86 0.01
CA ARG A 154 -18.26 -2.77 0.98
C ARG A 154 -17.04 -1.84 0.84
N LEU A 155 -16.13 -2.11 -0.10
CA LEU A 155 -14.83 -1.45 -0.18
C LEU A 155 -14.86 -0.28 -1.17
N GLY A 156 -14.91 0.92 -0.62
CA GLY A 156 -14.89 2.17 -1.39
C GLY A 156 -16.26 2.58 -1.94
N ILE A 157 -16.34 3.82 -2.36
CA ILE A 157 -17.56 4.50 -2.82
C ILE A 157 -17.69 4.29 -4.33
N PRO A 158 -18.79 3.67 -4.83
CA PRO A 158 -19.04 3.58 -6.26
C PRO A 158 -19.26 4.98 -6.89
N ALA A 159 -18.94 5.13 -8.16
CA ALA A 159 -19.02 6.42 -8.85
C ALA A 159 -20.44 7.05 -8.81
N GLY A 160 -21.47 6.22 -8.87
CA GLY A 160 -22.86 6.67 -8.78
C GLY A 160 -23.24 7.28 -7.42
N GLU A 161 -22.51 6.96 -6.36
CA GLU A 161 -22.79 7.41 -4.99
C GLU A 161 -21.98 8.66 -4.59
N LEU A 162 -20.81 8.89 -5.18
CA LEU A 162 -20.01 10.10 -4.94
C LEU A 162 -20.47 11.22 -5.88
N LYS A 163 -21.45 12.00 -5.46
CA LYS A 163 -22.00 13.11 -6.28
C LYS A 163 -21.07 14.31 -6.27
N GLU A 164 -20.61 14.71 -5.10
CA GLU A 164 -19.69 15.83 -4.84
C GLU A 164 -18.57 15.42 -3.92
N LEU A 165 -17.46 16.12 -4.03
CA LEU A 165 -16.34 15.94 -3.12
C LEU A 165 -16.62 16.77 -1.85
N PRO A 166 -16.75 16.15 -0.65
CA PRO A 166 -16.98 16.90 0.57
C PRO A 166 -15.86 17.91 0.84
N ALA A 167 -16.20 19.06 1.39
CA ALA A 167 -15.22 20.08 1.76
C ALA A 167 -14.20 19.53 2.78
N GLY A 168 -12.91 19.75 2.50
CA GLY A 168 -11.81 19.20 3.32
C GLY A 168 -11.28 17.85 2.86
N VAL A 169 -11.91 17.19 1.88
CA VAL A 169 -11.32 16.02 1.23
C VAL A 169 -10.25 16.48 0.25
N GLU A 170 -9.03 16.01 0.45
CA GLU A 170 -7.84 16.37 -0.33
C GLU A 170 -7.35 15.26 -1.24
N GLY A 171 -7.83 14.04 -1.06
CA GLY A 171 -7.35 12.90 -1.84
C GLY A 171 -8.39 11.84 -2.13
N LEU A 172 -8.07 11.03 -3.13
CA LEU A 172 -8.78 9.79 -3.43
C LEU A 172 -7.83 8.60 -3.31
N HIS A 173 -8.38 7.46 -2.92
CA HIS A 173 -7.67 6.20 -2.79
C HIS A 173 -8.47 5.09 -3.48
N PHE A 174 -7.78 4.24 -4.21
CA PHE A 174 -8.34 2.96 -4.64
C PHE A 174 -7.33 1.84 -4.39
N HIS A 175 -7.83 0.63 -4.19
CA HIS A 175 -6.98 -0.57 -4.06
C HIS A 175 -7.71 -1.74 -4.70
N VAL A 176 -7.36 -2.03 -5.96
CA VAL A 176 -8.08 -2.97 -6.83
C VAL A 176 -7.16 -4.00 -7.48
N LEU A 177 -5.86 -3.90 -7.21
CA LEU A 177 -4.84 -4.79 -7.75
C LEU A 177 -4.33 -5.76 -6.68
N CYS A 178 -3.96 -6.97 -7.08
CA CYS A 178 -3.30 -7.96 -6.26
C CYS A 178 -2.34 -8.77 -7.13
N GLU A 179 -1.02 -8.70 -6.85
CA GLU A 179 0.04 -9.34 -7.65
C GLU A 179 -0.12 -9.14 -9.17
N SER A 180 -0.52 -7.93 -9.52
CA SER A 180 -0.95 -7.56 -10.86
C SER A 180 0.20 -7.01 -11.69
N ARG A 181 0.05 -7.06 -13.02
CA ARG A 181 0.99 -6.48 -13.98
C ARG A 181 0.74 -4.98 -14.17
N PRO A 182 1.69 -4.22 -14.74
CA PRO A 182 1.54 -2.78 -14.99
C PRO A 182 0.33 -2.42 -15.84
N GLU A 183 0.00 -3.25 -16.85
CA GLU A 183 -1.14 -3.02 -17.74
C GLU A 183 -2.47 -2.96 -16.98
N HIS A 184 -2.57 -3.71 -15.87
CA HIS A 184 -3.76 -3.67 -15.02
C HIS A 184 -3.89 -2.34 -14.28
N LEU A 185 -2.76 -1.68 -13.94
CA LEU A 185 -2.82 -0.32 -13.41
C LEU A 185 -3.37 0.66 -14.45
N ARG A 186 -2.94 0.54 -15.71
CA ARG A 186 -3.47 1.37 -16.80
C ARG A 186 -4.98 1.26 -16.89
N LEU A 187 -5.51 0.04 -16.95
CA LEU A 187 -6.95 -0.19 -16.99
C LEU A 187 -7.69 0.32 -15.74
N ALA A 188 -7.05 0.22 -14.58
CA ALA A 188 -7.62 0.78 -13.35
C ALA A 188 -7.67 2.32 -13.40
N LEU A 189 -6.61 2.96 -13.91
CA LEU A 189 -6.56 4.42 -14.11
C LEU A 189 -7.57 4.89 -15.14
N ASP A 190 -7.73 4.18 -16.25
CA ASP A 190 -8.76 4.48 -17.26
C ASP A 190 -10.17 4.44 -16.62
N ALA A 191 -10.46 3.44 -15.79
CA ALA A 191 -11.72 3.35 -15.05
C ALA A 191 -11.90 4.48 -14.01
N VAL A 192 -10.81 4.89 -13.36
CA VAL A 192 -10.82 6.05 -12.44
C VAL A 192 -11.09 7.34 -13.21
N GLU A 193 -10.43 7.55 -14.34
CA GLU A 193 -10.64 8.75 -15.17
C GLU A 193 -12.07 8.82 -15.72
N GLU A 194 -12.59 7.70 -16.24
CA GLU A 194 -13.97 7.63 -16.76
C GLU A 194 -14.99 8.00 -15.69
N ARG A 195 -14.83 7.50 -14.47
CA ARG A 195 -15.86 7.55 -13.42
C ARG A 195 -15.66 8.65 -12.39
N PHE A 196 -14.41 9.03 -12.13
CA PHE A 196 -14.02 9.99 -11.09
C PHE A 196 -13.18 11.15 -11.62
N GLY A 197 -12.91 11.20 -12.93
CA GLY A 197 -12.04 12.21 -13.57
C GLY A 197 -12.37 13.65 -13.19
N ARG A 198 -13.67 13.96 -13.01
CA ARG A 198 -14.15 15.30 -12.60
C ARG A 198 -13.61 15.77 -11.24
N PHE A 199 -13.03 14.88 -10.45
CA PHE A 199 -12.45 15.20 -9.15
C PHE A 199 -10.93 15.33 -9.16
N LEU A 200 -10.24 14.78 -10.19
CA LEU A 200 -8.78 14.65 -10.18
C LEU A 200 -8.06 16.00 -10.16
N ASP A 201 -8.60 17.04 -10.80
CA ASP A 201 -8.07 18.39 -10.73
C ASP A 201 -8.38 19.14 -9.43
N ARG A 202 -9.21 18.56 -8.56
CA ARG A 202 -9.69 19.15 -7.32
C ARG A 202 -9.04 18.56 -6.07
N ILE A 203 -8.24 17.52 -6.24
CA ILE A 203 -7.55 16.81 -5.15
C ILE A 203 -6.04 17.03 -5.22
N LYS A 204 -5.37 16.83 -4.10
CA LYS A 204 -3.91 16.98 -3.97
C LYS A 204 -3.17 15.68 -4.22
N TRP A 205 -3.79 14.54 -3.92
CA TRP A 205 -3.18 13.23 -4.05
C TRP A 205 -4.15 12.14 -4.51
N LEU A 206 -3.60 11.19 -5.28
CA LEU A 206 -4.27 9.95 -5.66
C LEU A 206 -3.43 8.76 -5.17
N ASN A 207 -3.97 8.01 -4.22
CA ASN A 207 -3.36 6.79 -3.73
C ASN A 207 -3.95 5.60 -4.51
N MET A 208 -3.10 4.91 -5.25
CA MET A 208 -3.45 3.81 -6.14
C MET A 208 -3.42 2.44 -5.45
N GLY A 209 -3.14 2.44 -4.14
CA GLY A 209 -3.04 1.21 -3.35
C GLY A 209 -1.84 0.35 -3.71
N GLY A 210 -1.92 -0.91 -3.32
CA GLY A 210 -0.88 -1.92 -3.57
C GLY A 210 -1.23 -2.86 -4.72
N GLY A 211 -0.56 -4.02 -4.71
CA GLY A 211 -0.73 -5.05 -5.74
C GLY A 211 0.33 -5.01 -6.85
N HIS A 212 1.31 -4.11 -6.74
CA HIS A 212 2.44 -3.98 -7.64
C HIS A 212 3.62 -4.82 -7.13
N LEU A 213 3.77 -6.04 -7.65
CA LEU A 213 4.89 -6.91 -7.29
C LEU A 213 6.13 -6.59 -8.15
N MET A 214 6.57 -5.33 -8.10
CA MET A 214 7.61 -4.77 -8.96
C MET A 214 8.98 -5.42 -8.79
N THR A 215 9.20 -6.18 -7.74
CA THR A 215 10.44 -6.95 -7.49
C THR A 215 10.38 -8.38 -7.99
N HIS A 216 9.24 -8.79 -8.58
CA HIS A 216 9.17 -10.07 -9.27
C HIS A 216 9.95 -9.99 -10.58
N LYS A 217 10.72 -11.05 -10.91
CA LYS A 217 11.63 -11.11 -12.07
C LYS A 217 10.96 -10.84 -13.43
N ASP A 218 9.68 -11.16 -13.56
CA ASP A 218 8.91 -11.01 -14.80
C ASP A 218 7.99 -9.76 -14.77
N TYR A 219 8.20 -8.84 -13.82
CA TYR A 219 7.44 -7.59 -13.73
C TYR A 219 8.12 -6.51 -14.57
N ASP A 220 7.37 -5.88 -15.46
CA ASP A 220 7.86 -4.80 -16.30
C ASP A 220 7.82 -3.45 -15.55
N CYS A 221 8.95 -3.10 -14.90
CA CYS A 221 9.09 -1.82 -14.20
C CYS A 221 9.14 -0.63 -15.16
N ASP A 222 9.64 -0.81 -16.40
CA ASP A 222 9.72 0.27 -17.38
C ASP A 222 8.30 0.69 -17.81
N GLU A 223 7.43 -0.29 -18.02
CA GLU A 223 6.02 -0.05 -18.32
C GLU A 223 5.31 0.62 -17.13
N LEU A 224 5.55 0.18 -15.89
CA LEU A 224 4.99 0.85 -14.71
C LEU A 224 5.42 2.32 -14.64
N ILE A 225 6.70 2.59 -14.80
CA ILE A 225 7.26 3.95 -14.78
C ILE A 225 6.61 4.80 -15.88
N ARG A 226 6.49 4.27 -17.09
CA ARG A 226 5.85 4.96 -18.22
C ARG A 226 4.39 5.31 -17.94
N ILE A 227 3.61 4.37 -17.40
CA ILE A 227 2.21 4.62 -17.04
C ILE A 227 2.09 5.76 -16.02
N LEU A 228 2.92 5.73 -14.97
CA LEU A 228 2.91 6.75 -13.93
C LEU A 228 3.34 8.12 -14.46
N GLN A 229 4.37 8.17 -15.32
CA GLN A 229 4.83 9.40 -15.95
C GLN A 229 3.76 10.01 -16.89
N GLU A 230 3.10 9.21 -17.71
CA GLU A 230 2.00 9.64 -18.58
C GLU A 230 0.84 10.20 -17.76
N PHE A 231 0.45 9.51 -16.69
CA PHE A 231 -0.61 9.98 -15.81
C PHE A 231 -0.22 11.26 -15.06
N LYS A 232 1.03 11.35 -14.59
CA LYS A 232 1.57 12.55 -13.95
C LYS A 232 1.63 13.75 -14.92
N ALA A 233 1.98 13.51 -16.18
CA ALA A 233 1.99 14.56 -17.20
C ALA A 233 0.57 15.12 -17.46
N LYS A 234 -0.46 14.27 -17.40
CA LYS A 234 -1.86 14.65 -17.54
C LYS A 234 -2.38 15.44 -16.33
N TYR A 235 -1.92 15.06 -15.11
CA TYR A 235 -2.31 15.69 -13.84
C TYR A 235 -1.06 16.18 -13.07
N PRO A 236 -0.38 17.24 -13.51
CA PRO A 236 0.94 17.63 -13.01
C PRO A 236 0.96 18.05 -11.53
N ASN A 237 -0.16 18.53 -11.00
CA ASN A 237 -0.29 18.96 -9.61
C ASN A 237 -0.68 17.82 -8.66
N LEU A 238 -1.01 16.66 -9.20
CA LEU A 238 -1.48 15.51 -8.42
C LEU A 238 -0.28 14.70 -7.90
N ARG A 239 -0.20 14.50 -6.60
CA ARG A 239 0.73 13.54 -5.99
C ARG A 239 0.19 12.13 -6.23
N LEU A 240 1.03 11.26 -6.77
CA LEU A 240 0.70 9.84 -7.00
C LEU A 240 1.35 9.00 -5.92
N ILE A 241 0.58 8.11 -5.29
CA ILE A 241 1.05 7.27 -4.18
C ILE A 241 0.78 5.80 -4.52
N LEU A 242 1.78 4.95 -4.34
CA LEU A 242 1.69 3.49 -4.42
C LEU A 242 1.92 2.88 -3.04
N GLU A 243 1.19 1.81 -2.71
CA GLU A 243 1.30 1.07 -1.45
C GLU A 243 1.75 -0.39 -1.67
N PRO A 244 2.89 -0.67 -2.31
CA PRO A 244 3.36 -2.04 -2.40
C PRO A 244 3.68 -2.56 -1.00
N GLY A 245 3.35 -3.81 -0.77
CA GLY A 245 3.70 -4.50 0.47
C GLY A 245 4.67 -5.63 0.18
N SER A 246 4.18 -6.71 -0.44
CA SER A 246 4.97 -7.90 -0.75
C SER A 246 6.24 -7.58 -1.56
N ALA A 247 6.21 -6.55 -2.41
CA ALA A 247 7.35 -6.19 -3.23
C ALA A 247 8.61 -5.86 -2.41
N PHE A 248 8.47 -5.28 -1.22
CA PHE A 248 9.62 -4.99 -0.37
C PHE A 248 10.35 -6.25 0.08
N THR A 249 9.60 -7.27 0.49
CA THR A 249 10.18 -8.48 1.10
C THR A 249 10.01 -9.73 0.23
N TRP A 250 9.72 -9.57 -1.06
CA TRP A 250 9.56 -10.68 -1.99
C TRP A 250 10.85 -11.50 -2.11
N ARG A 251 10.77 -12.77 -1.67
CA ARG A 251 11.89 -13.71 -1.71
C ARG A 251 13.16 -13.22 -0.99
N THR A 252 13.00 -12.48 0.08
CA THR A 252 14.13 -11.98 0.89
C THR A 252 14.40 -12.82 2.13
N GLY A 253 13.62 -13.88 2.40
CA GLY A 253 13.79 -14.62 3.64
C GLY A 253 13.18 -16.00 3.64
N TYR A 254 13.20 -16.60 4.82
CA TYR A 254 12.81 -17.97 5.09
C TYR A 254 12.00 -18.05 6.38
N LEU A 255 11.09 -19.02 6.45
CA LEU A 255 10.55 -19.53 7.71
C LEU A 255 11.35 -20.78 8.09
N VAL A 256 12.02 -20.73 9.24
CA VAL A 256 12.74 -21.88 9.81
C VAL A 256 11.82 -22.53 10.83
N SER A 257 11.62 -23.83 10.73
CA SER A 257 10.86 -24.61 11.71
C SER A 257 11.45 -26.03 11.83
N THR A 258 11.19 -26.65 12.94
CA THR A 258 11.61 -28.02 13.24
C THR A 258 10.40 -28.96 13.16
N VAL A 259 10.58 -30.13 12.54
CA VAL A 259 9.59 -31.19 12.60
C VAL A 259 9.73 -31.90 13.93
N GLU A 260 8.73 -31.77 14.82
CA GLU A 260 8.75 -32.35 16.15
C GLU A 260 8.12 -33.75 16.19
N ASP A 261 7.17 -34.04 15.30
CA ASP A 261 6.48 -35.30 15.25
C ASP A 261 5.98 -35.64 13.84
N ILE A 262 5.82 -36.92 13.55
CA ILE A 262 5.24 -37.44 12.31
C ILE A 262 4.12 -38.41 12.71
N VAL A 263 2.89 -38.09 12.28
CA VAL A 263 1.73 -38.93 12.54
C VAL A 263 1.29 -39.59 11.24
N GLU A 264 1.19 -40.93 11.27
CA GLU A 264 0.68 -41.73 10.15
C GLU A 264 -0.79 -42.03 10.37
N ASN A 265 -1.65 -41.69 9.41
CA ASN A 265 -3.08 -41.93 9.44
C ASN A 265 -3.50 -42.76 8.20
N GLY A 266 -3.36 -44.04 8.29
CA GLY A 266 -3.86 -45.02 7.31
C GLY A 266 -3.05 -45.22 6.07
#